data_05f1968020f68449439c383f3a900a4d
#
_entry.id   05f1968020f68449439c383f3a900a4d
#
_cell.length_a   1.000
_cell.length_b   1.000
_cell.length_c   1.000
_cell.angle_alpha   90.00
_cell.angle_beta   90.00
_cell.angle_gamma   90.00
#
_symmetry.space_group_name_H-M   'P 1'
#
loop_
_entity.id
_entity.type
_entity.pdbx_description
1 polymer ?
#
loop_
_entity_poly.entity_id
_entity_poly.type
_entity_poly.pdbx_seq_one_letter_code
_entity_poly.pdbx_strand_id
1 'polypeptide(L)'
;MSALFISRPVFGQTIDVHCHNILPEYMAVLEKHGAAMEETFPLPAWNVESHIAFMQKAGIECSVLSMPAPQPWFGDAEESRRVIREYNEYCARLKKEYPGKFKFCAALPLPDVDAAIEEAVYALDTLGADGVKLATNSRGQYIGDEALDPLMKVLNDRNAVIIIHPHKPTPVNDSIIATAPLAVYEYPAETTRAVVNMISRNVLALNPNIKVVVPHCGSFLPMAIPRMKAVHPAMLAKGFMEQIDWGNNLSRLYYDLAGGASPEIVKMMLTITTPEHILYGSDYPYMPENVLQGNLARMREQFAADKELAPYAERFFSENARDLFNR
;
A
#
# COMPACT_ATOMS: atom_id res chain seq x y z
N MET A 1 -26.60 -38.90 19.02
CA MET A 1 -25.62 -38.20 18.18
C MET A 1 -25.86 -36.72 18.38
N SER A 2 -25.04 -36.08 19.25
CA SER A 2 -25.15 -34.66 19.53
C SER A 2 -24.31 -33.92 18.46
N ALA A 3 -24.97 -33.18 17.60
CA ALA A 3 -24.30 -32.32 16.63
C ALA A 3 -23.62 -31.19 17.42
N LEU A 4 -22.30 -31.22 17.50
CA LEU A 4 -21.53 -30.07 17.92
C LEU A 4 -21.80 -28.96 16.88
N PHE A 5 -22.62 -27.98 17.26
CA PHE A 5 -22.65 -26.69 16.62
C PHE A 5 -21.30 -25.99 16.93
N ILE A 6 -20.35 -26.17 16.05
CA ILE A 6 -19.18 -25.28 16.03
C ILE A 6 -19.74 -23.92 15.61
N SER A 7 -19.92 -23.04 16.61
CA SER A 7 -20.23 -21.64 16.33
C SER A 7 -19.08 -21.09 15.47
N ARG A 8 -19.37 -20.78 14.19
CA ARG A 8 -18.41 -20.03 13.36
C ARG A 8 -18.12 -18.72 14.09
N PRO A 9 -16.85 -18.36 14.26
CA PRO A 9 -16.51 -17.05 14.84
C PRO A 9 -17.22 -15.99 14.01
N VAL A 10 -18.01 -15.13 14.66
CA VAL A 10 -18.60 -13.95 14.03
C VAL A 10 -17.48 -12.94 13.96
N PHE A 11 -16.75 -12.92 12.86
CA PHE A 11 -15.79 -11.87 12.60
C PHE A 11 -16.52 -10.53 12.43
N GLY A 12 -15.97 -9.47 13.03
CA GLY A 12 -16.41 -8.11 12.77
C GLY A 12 -16.25 -7.71 11.30
N GLN A 13 -16.77 -6.56 10.94
CA GLN A 13 -16.68 -6.06 9.56
C GLN A 13 -15.23 -5.71 9.22
N THR A 14 -14.76 -6.16 8.05
CA THR A 14 -13.37 -5.95 7.59
C THR A 14 -13.17 -4.51 7.08
N ILE A 15 -11.98 -3.95 7.32
CA ILE A 15 -11.50 -2.74 6.64
C ILE A 15 -10.41 -3.13 5.66
N ASP A 16 -10.62 -2.80 4.39
CA ASP A 16 -9.71 -3.07 3.30
C ASP A 16 -8.84 -1.85 3.04
N VAL A 17 -7.54 -1.93 3.38
CA VAL A 17 -6.62 -0.80 3.22
C VAL A 17 -5.87 -0.80 1.88
N HIS A 18 -6.06 -1.83 1.05
CA HIS A 18 -5.39 -1.97 -0.23
C HIS A 18 -6.41 -2.35 -1.31
N CYS A 19 -6.96 -1.34 -1.93
CA CYS A 19 -7.81 -1.50 -3.10
C CYS A 19 -7.67 -0.29 -4.03
N HIS A 20 -8.07 -0.48 -5.29
CA HIS A 20 -7.86 0.50 -6.35
C HIS A 20 -9.17 0.89 -7.01
N ASN A 21 -9.24 2.16 -7.42
CA ASN A 21 -10.29 2.66 -8.27
C ASN A 21 -9.68 3.22 -9.56
N ILE A 22 -10.18 2.72 -10.69
CA ILE A 22 -9.66 3.00 -12.03
C ILE A 22 -10.69 3.86 -12.75
N LEU A 23 -10.39 5.16 -12.90
CA LEU A 23 -11.30 6.12 -13.50
C LEU A 23 -11.15 6.17 -15.03
N PRO A 24 -12.23 6.44 -15.75
CA PRO A 24 -12.18 6.59 -17.22
C PRO A 24 -11.19 7.68 -17.67
N GLU A 25 -11.11 8.80 -16.96
CA GLU A 25 -10.20 9.90 -17.26
C GLU A 25 -8.73 9.49 -17.11
N TYR A 26 -8.42 8.71 -16.08
CA TYR A 26 -7.10 8.13 -15.88
C TYR A 26 -6.76 7.15 -17.02
N MET A 27 -7.70 6.25 -17.37
CA MET A 27 -7.51 5.32 -18.50
C MET A 27 -7.29 6.03 -19.81
N ALA A 28 -8.04 7.09 -20.10
CA ALA A 28 -7.90 7.87 -21.34
C ALA A 28 -6.49 8.48 -21.47
N VAL A 29 -5.88 8.92 -20.36
CA VAL A 29 -4.49 9.42 -20.39
C VAL A 29 -3.49 8.29 -20.61
N LEU A 30 -3.67 7.13 -20.00
CA LEU A 30 -2.80 5.97 -20.25
C LEU A 30 -2.87 5.53 -21.72
N GLU A 31 -4.06 5.45 -22.30
CA GLU A 31 -4.28 5.10 -23.71
C GLU A 31 -3.64 6.12 -24.65
N LYS A 32 -3.83 7.43 -24.40
CA LYS A 32 -3.22 8.52 -25.15
C LYS A 32 -1.69 8.37 -25.25
N HIS A 33 -1.05 7.91 -24.18
CA HIS A 33 0.41 7.75 -24.10
C HIS A 33 0.90 6.33 -24.38
N GLY A 34 0.01 5.41 -24.80
CA GLY A 34 0.35 4.01 -25.05
C GLY A 34 0.79 3.24 -23.80
N ALA A 35 0.39 3.70 -22.61
CA ALA A 35 0.82 3.16 -21.33
C ALA A 35 -0.22 2.22 -20.67
N ALA A 36 -1.32 1.91 -21.34
CA ALA A 36 -2.37 1.04 -20.80
C ALA A 36 -1.87 -0.38 -20.43
N MET A 37 -0.74 -0.81 -21.01
CA MET A 37 -0.07 -2.08 -20.74
C MET A 37 1.32 -1.89 -20.11
N GLU A 38 1.61 -0.71 -19.55
CA GLU A 38 2.96 -0.39 -19.04
C GLU A 38 3.41 -1.35 -17.94
N GLU A 39 2.49 -1.86 -17.12
CA GLU A 39 2.77 -2.83 -16.06
C GLU A 39 2.65 -4.30 -16.53
N THR A 40 2.64 -4.54 -17.84
CA THR A 40 2.57 -5.85 -18.52
C THR A 40 1.26 -6.62 -18.40
N PHE A 41 0.21 -6.01 -17.87
CA PHE A 41 -1.15 -6.54 -17.89
C PHE A 41 -2.18 -5.39 -17.95
N PRO A 42 -3.39 -5.63 -18.49
CA PRO A 42 -4.40 -4.60 -18.61
C PRO A 42 -4.98 -4.24 -17.24
N LEU A 43 -5.27 -2.95 -17.04
CA LEU A 43 -6.03 -2.53 -15.87
C LEU A 43 -7.46 -3.06 -15.96
N PRO A 44 -8.01 -3.60 -14.85
CA PRO A 44 -9.38 -4.09 -14.82
C PRO A 44 -10.39 -2.93 -14.89
N ALA A 45 -11.58 -3.21 -15.40
CA ALA A 45 -12.69 -2.27 -15.34
C ALA A 45 -13.13 -2.06 -13.88
N TRP A 46 -13.47 -0.83 -13.54
CA TRP A 46 -13.93 -0.46 -12.21
C TRP A 46 -15.13 0.49 -12.30
N ASN A 47 -16.08 0.35 -11.40
CA ASN A 47 -17.09 1.33 -11.08
C ASN A 47 -17.49 1.20 -9.61
N VAL A 48 -18.10 2.24 -9.06
CA VAL A 48 -18.44 2.32 -7.63
C VAL A 48 -19.50 1.29 -7.23
N GLU A 49 -20.45 1.00 -8.08
CA GLU A 49 -21.55 0.05 -7.82
C GLU A 49 -21.00 -1.37 -7.66
N SER A 50 -20.12 -1.78 -8.56
CA SER A 50 -19.42 -3.09 -8.48
C SER A 50 -18.57 -3.19 -7.24
N HIS A 51 -17.84 -2.12 -6.88
CA HIS A 51 -17.02 -2.11 -5.67
C HIS A 51 -17.88 -2.25 -4.40
N ILE A 52 -18.98 -1.50 -4.29
CA ILE A 52 -19.91 -1.64 -3.16
C ILE A 52 -20.54 -3.04 -3.11
N ALA A 53 -20.90 -3.61 -4.26
CA ALA A 53 -21.43 -4.98 -4.33
C ALA A 53 -20.38 -6.01 -3.87
N PHE A 54 -19.12 -5.85 -4.27
CA PHE A 54 -18.01 -6.68 -3.77
C PHE A 54 -17.85 -6.56 -2.25
N MET A 55 -17.80 -5.32 -1.72
CA MET A 55 -17.69 -5.07 -0.29
C MET A 55 -18.81 -5.78 0.50
N GLN A 56 -20.05 -5.65 0.04
CA GLN A 56 -21.21 -6.29 0.68
C GLN A 56 -21.08 -7.81 0.71
N LYS A 57 -20.72 -8.44 -0.41
CA LYS A 57 -20.55 -9.89 -0.52
C LYS A 57 -19.38 -10.41 0.32
N ALA A 58 -18.29 -9.63 0.40
CA ALA A 58 -17.08 -10.00 1.14
C ALA A 58 -17.14 -9.67 2.65
N GLY A 59 -18.15 -8.91 3.12
CA GLY A 59 -18.23 -8.43 4.50
C GLY A 59 -17.20 -7.34 4.80
N ILE A 60 -16.88 -6.50 3.80
CA ILE A 60 -16.01 -5.34 3.94
C ILE A 60 -16.87 -4.13 4.31
N GLU A 61 -16.55 -3.49 5.43
CA GLU A 61 -17.24 -2.30 5.93
C GLU A 61 -16.78 -1.06 5.18
N CYS A 62 -15.45 -0.90 5.07
CA CYS A 62 -14.80 0.27 4.52
C CYS A 62 -13.62 -0.14 3.64
N SER A 63 -13.46 0.54 2.51
CA SER A 63 -12.32 0.40 1.61
C SER A 63 -11.54 1.72 1.51
N VAL A 64 -10.21 1.63 1.58
CA VAL A 64 -9.31 2.78 1.40
C VAL A 64 -8.87 2.83 -0.06
N LEU A 65 -9.49 3.70 -0.84
CA LEU A 65 -9.21 3.84 -2.27
C LEU A 65 -7.83 4.43 -2.53
N SER A 66 -7.13 3.88 -3.52
CA SER A 66 -5.86 4.44 -4.00
C SER A 66 -5.71 4.28 -5.52
N MET A 67 -5.01 5.22 -6.16
CA MET A 67 -4.70 5.13 -7.58
C MET A 67 -3.74 3.95 -7.82
N PRO A 68 -4.01 3.07 -8.82
CA PRO A 68 -3.10 1.98 -9.17
C PRO A 68 -1.83 2.48 -9.87
N ALA A 69 -0.98 1.55 -10.29
CA ALA A 69 0.06 1.77 -11.30
C ALA A 69 -0.55 1.60 -12.73
N PRO A 70 0.04 2.28 -13.74
CA PRO A 70 1.17 3.18 -13.70
C PRO A 70 0.82 4.59 -13.21
N GLN A 71 1.82 5.35 -12.75
CA GLN A 71 1.62 6.75 -12.41
C GLN A 71 1.44 7.60 -13.70
N PRO A 72 0.45 8.52 -13.76
CA PRO A 72 0.14 9.30 -14.98
C PRO A 72 1.13 10.46 -15.18
N TRP A 73 2.40 10.12 -15.39
CA TRP A 73 3.47 11.05 -15.73
C TRP A 73 4.14 10.64 -17.05
N PHE A 74 3.98 11.48 -18.08
CA PHE A 74 4.49 11.25 -19.43
C PHE A 74 5.29 12.44 -19.98
N GLY A 75 5.89 13.24 -19.06
CA GLY A 75 6.69 14.41 -19.41
C GLY A 75 5.88 15.71 -19.51
N ASP A 76 4.56 15.66 -19.33
CA ASP A 76 3.67 16.81 -19.28
C ASP A 76 3.19 17.02 -17.81
N ALA A 77 3.76 18.05 -17.15
CA ALA A 77 3.45 18.33 -15.76
C ALA A 77 2.01 18.83 -15.57
N GLU A 78 1.48 19.61 -16.50
CA GLU A 78 0.11 20.14 -16.45
C GLU A 78 -0.91 19.01 -16.57
N GLU A 79 -0.70 18.08 -17.53
CA GLU A 79 -1.57 16.92 -17.68
C GLU A 79 -1.55 16.04 -16.43
N SER A 80 -0.36 15.74 -15.88
CA SER A 80 -0.24 14.95 -14.66
C SER A 80 -0.94 15.59 -13.48
N ARG A 81 -0.72 16.89 -13.23
CA ARG A 81 -1.39 17.66 -12.16
C ARG A 81 -2.91 17.62 -12.31
N ARG A 82 -3.42 17.84 -13.54
CA ARG A 82 -4.87 17.84 -13.81
C ARG A 82 -5.49 16.48 -13.52
N VAL A 83 -4.93 15.41 -14.07
CA VAL A 83 -5.48 14.04 -13.90
C VAL A 83 -5.47 13.62 -12.44
N ILE A 84 -4.41 13.91 -11.72
CA ILE A 84 -4.28 13.58 -10.30
C ILE A 84 -5.27 14.41 -9.46
N ARG A 85 -5.43 15.70 -9.74
CA ARG A 85 -6.40 16.55 -9.08
C ARG A 85 -7.84 16.03 -9.28
N GLU A 86 -8.22 15.73 -10.52
CA GLU A 86 -9.54 15.19 -10.87
C GLU A 86 -9.80 13.86 -10.16
N TYR A 87 -8.76 12.99 -10.08
CA TYR A 87 -8.84 11.74 -9.34
C TYR A 87 -9.07 11.94 -7.84
N ASN A 88 -8.29 12.80 -7.20
CA ASN A 88 -8.41 13.06 -5.76
C ASN A 88 -9.77 13.69 -5.40
N GLU A 89 -10.25 14.62 -6.21
CA GLU A 89 -11.56 15.23 -6.04
C GLU A 89 -12.69 14.21 -6.24
N TYR A 90 -12.54 13.27 -7.18
CA TYR A 90 -13.49 12.17 -7.34
C TYR A 90 -13.54 11.29 -6.09
N CYS A 91 -12.38 10.88 -5.54
CA CYS A 91 -12.33 10.09 -4.31
C CYS A 91 -12.96 10.84 -3.12
N ALA A 92 -12.73 12.15 -3.01
CA ALA A 92 -13.36 12.98 -1.98
C ALA A 92 -14.89 13.03 -2.12
N ARG A 93 -15.40 13.09 -3.37
CA ARG A 93 -16.85 13.00 -3.62
C ARG A 93 -17.42 11.65 -3.20
N LEU A 94 -16.76 10.53 -3.55
CA LEU A 94 -17.19 9.20 -3.14
C LEU A 94 -17.22 9.04 -1.62
N LYS A 95 -16.19 9.52 -0.93
CA LYS A 95 -16.15 9.50 0.54
C LYS A 95 -17.33 10.24 1.16
N LYS A 96 -17.75 11.37 0.56
CA LYS A 96 -18.90 12.17 1.00
C LYS A 96 -20.23 11.52 0.65
N GLU A 97 -20.33 10.93 -0.53
CA GLU A 97 -21.57 10.33 -1.06
C GLU A 97 -21.91 9.00 -0.37
N TYR A 98 -20.86 8.24 -0.01
CA TYR A 98 -20.99 6.93 0.67
C TYR A 98 -20.31 6.95 2.04
N PRO A 99 -20.86 7.67 3.02
CA PRO A 99 -20.20 7.86 4.32
C PRO A 99 -19.99 6.53 5.03
N GLY A 100 -18.75 6.32 5.52
CA GLY A 100 -18.31 5.09 6.17
C GLY A 100 -17.95 3.94 5.23
N LYS A 101 -18.23 4.04 3.92
CA LYS A 101 -17.87 3.02 2.94
C LYS A 101 -16.49 3.25 2.34
N PHE A 102 -16.13 4.50 2.13
CA PHE A 102 -14.85 4.83 1.51
C PHE A 102 -14.03 5.80 2.34
N LYS A 103 -12.77 5.51 2.43
CA LYS A 103 -11.65 6.39 2.72
C LYS A 103 -10.79 6.48 1.46
N PHE A 104 -9.83 7.41 1.39
CA PHE A 104 -8.91 7.44 0.26
C PHE A 104 -7.53 7.97 0.63
N CYS A 105 -6.52 7.47 -0.05
CA CYS A 105 -5.18 8.00 -0.08
C CYS A 105 -4.96 8.74 -1.40
N ALA A 106 -4.64 10.02 -1.31
CA ALA A 106 -4.49 10.90 -2.46
C ALA A 106 -3.27 10.49 -3.31
N ALA A 107 -3.43 10.52 -4.63
CA ALA A 107 -2.32 10.43 -5.56
C ALA A 107 -1.56 11.76 -5.61
N LEU A 108 -0.25 11.72 -5.91
CA LEU A 108 0.61 12.90 -6.02
C LEU A 108 1.33 12.95 -7.37
N PRO A 109 1.51 14.13 -7.99
CA PRO A 109 2.08 14.28 -9.34
C PRO A 109 3.62 14.20 -9.37
N LEU A 110 4.19 13.20 -8.67
CA LEU A 110 5.63 12.92 -8.77
C LEU A 110 6.01 12.48 -10.20
N PRO A 111 7.23 12.79 -10.64
CA PRO A 111 8.38 13.29 -9.89
C PRO A 111 8.44 14.81 -9.67
N ASP A 112 7.43 15.59 -10.03
CA ASP A 112 7.36 17.02 -9.73
C ASP A 112 7.10 17.22 -8.23
N VAL A 113 8.17 17.46 -7.46
CA VAL A 113 8.11 17.53 -5.99
C VAL A 113 7.29 18.73 -5.50
N ASP A 114 7.43 19.88 -6.15
CA ASP A 114 6.70 21.10 -5.76
C ASP A 114 5.19 20.89 -5.98
N ALA A 115 4.81 20.36 -7.15
CA ALA A 115 3.43 20.00 -7.42
C ALA A 115 2.90 18.93 -6.46
N ALA A 116 3.72 17.95 -6.09
CA ALA A 116 3.35 16.91 -5.14
C ALA A 116 3.09 17.49 -3.74
N ILE A 117 3.86 18.48 -3.32
CA ILE A 117 3.66 19.21 -2.05
C ILE A 117 2.34 19.98 -2.09
N GLU A 118 2.10 20.77 -3.16
CA GLU A 118 0.86 21.53 -3.32
C GLU A 118 -0.38 20.60 -3.30
N GLU A 119 -0.30 19.48 -4.02
CA GLU A 119 -1.40 18.51 -4.08
C GLU A 119 -1.60 17.78 -2.74
N ALA A 120 -0.52 17.40 -2.04
CA ALA A 120 -0.62 16.79 -0.73
C ALA A 120 -1.30 17.69 0.29
N VAL A 121 -0.93 18.98 0.31
CA VAL A 121 -1.57 19.99 1.17
C VAL A 121 -3.04 20.12 0.83
N TYR A 122 -3.40 20.28 -0.44
CA TYR A 122 -4.78 20.40 -0.87
C TYR A 122 -5.61 19.16 -0.51
N ALA A 123 -5.08 17.97 -0.81
CA ALA A 123 -5.80 16.73 -0.57
C ALA A 123 -6.03 16.47 0.92
N LEU A 124 -5.00 16.66 1.75
CA LEU A 124 -5.10 16.42 3.20
C LEU A 124 -5.91 17.48 3.93
N ASP A 125 -5.67 18.78 3.62
CA ASP A 125 -6.23 19.89 4.38
C ASP A 125 -7.62 20.32 3.86
N THR A 126 -7.91 20.14 2.55
CA THR A 126 -9.16 20.62 1.92
C THR A 126 -10.09 19.48 1.53
N LEU A 127 -9.57 18.43 0.87
CA LEU A 127 -10.39 17.31 0.43
C LEU A 127 -10.65 16.29 1.54
N GLY A 128 -9.90 16.35 2.64
CA GLY A 128 -10.01 15.42 3.75
C GLY A 128 -9.55 14.00 3.40
N ALA A 129 -8.47 13.89 2.59
CA ALA A 129 -7.83 12.60 2.33
C ALA A 129 -7.35 11.95 3.64
N ASP A 130 -7.47 10.64 3.74
CA ASP A 130 -7.07 9.88 4.93
C ASP A 130 -5.56 9.58 4.94
N GLY A 131 -4.88 9.84 3.83
CA GLY A 131 -3.45 9.68 3.63
C GLY A 131 -3.05 10.03 2.21
N VAL A 132 -1.84 9.61 1.82
CA VAL A 132 -1.34 9.73 0.45
C VAL A 132 -0.85 8.39 -0.07
N LYS A 133 -0.91 8.17 -1.38
CA LYS A 133 -0.31 7.03 -2.06
C LYS A 133 0.98 7.46 -2.73
N LEU A 134 2.07 6.74 -2.46
CA LEU A 134 3.34 6.92 -3.15
C LEU A 134 3.69 5.65 -3.94
N ALA A 135 4.17 5.83 -5.17
CA ALA A 135 4.79 4.74 -5.91
C ALA A 135 6.16 4.40 -5.31
N THR A 136 6.62 3.15 -5.43
CA THR A 136 7.97 2.76 -5.00
C THR A 136 9.06 3.58 -5.68
N ASN A 137 8.82 3.91 -6.94
CA ASN A 137 9.61 4.88 -7.69
C ASN A 137 8.73 5.68 -8.65
N SER A 138 9.10 6.93 -8.92
CA SER A 138 8.49 7.80 -9.93
C SER A 138 9.54 8.05 -11.01
N ARG A 139 9.46 7.26 -12.11
CA ARG A 139 10.42 7.33 -13.23
C ARG A 139 11.89 7.17 -12.78
N GLY A 140 12.14 6.27 -11.82
CA GLY A 140 13.48 5.98 -11.28
C GLY A 140 13.87 6.78 -10.04
N GLN A 141 13.07 7.76 -9.61
CA GLN A 141 13.23 8.43 -8.33
C GLN A 141 12.54 7.61 -7.24
N TYR A 142 13.30 6.91 -6.45
CA TYR A 142 12.79 6.02 -5.40
C TYR A 142 12.42 6.80 -4.13
N ILE A 143 11.43 6.30 -3.40
CA ILE A 143 11.14 6.79 -2.04
C ILE A 143 12.41 6.62 -1.20
N GLY A 144 12.74 7.69 -0.45
CA GLY A 144 14.00 7.80 0.29
C GLY A 144 15.09 8.57 -0.47
N ASP A 145 14.84 9.02 -1.70
CA ASP A 145 15.67 10.02 -2.36
C ASP A 145 15.60 11.35 -1.61
N GLU A 146 16.73 12.05 -1.47
CA GLU A 146 16.81 13.33 -0.74
C GLU A 146 15.97 14.45 -1.36
N ALA A 147 15.74 14.39 -2.67
CA ALA A 147 14.84 15.32 -3.34
C ALA A 147 13.40 15.24 -2.82
N LEU A 148 13.00 14.13 -2.19
CA LEU A 148 11.69 13.95 -1.57
C LEU A 148 11.63 14.42 -0.10
N ASP A 149 12.74 14.82 0.52
CA ASP A 149 12.76 15.26 1.92
C ASP A 149 11.80 16.44 2.21
N PRO A 150 11.63 17.45 1.32
CA PRO A 150 10.64 18.50 1.52
C PRO A 150 9.20 17.97 1.55
N LEU A 151 8.85 17.02 0.68
CA LEU A 151 7.56 16.36 0.68
C LEU A 151 7.36 15.54 1.98
N MET A 152 8.37 14.74 2.40
CA MET A 152 8.29 13.96 3.63
C MET A 152 8.06 14.86 4.85
N LYS A 153 8.71 16.03 4.90
CA LYS A 153 8.46 17.00 5.96
C LYS A 153 7.02 17.51 5.98
N VAL A 154 6.46 17.86 4.83
CA VAL A 154 5.06 18.34 4.72
C VAL A 154 4.07 17.25 5.17
N LEU A 155 4.33 15.99 4.81
CA LEU A 155 3.54 14.84 5.24
C LEU A 155 3.70 14.58 6.74
N ASN A 156 4.91 14.72 7.28
CA ASN A 156 5.19 14.60 8.71
C ASN A 156 4.43 15.63 9.55
N ASP A 157 4.41 16.87 9.11
CA ASP A 157 3.72 17.97 9.79
C ASP A 157 2.19 17.76 9.85
N ARG A 158 1.65 16.87 8.99
CA ARG A 158 0.23 16.47 8.91
C ARG A 158 -0.06 15.10 9.49
N ASN A 159 0.92 14.44 10.11
CA ASN A 159 0.78 13.06 10.63
C ASN A 159 0.26 12.08 9.57
N ALA A 160 0.68 12.24 8.31
CA ALA A 160 0.11 11.52 7.19
C ALA A 160 0.34 10.00 7.27
N VAL A 161 -0.65 9.24 6.83
CA VAL A 161 -0.48 7.84 6.46
C VAL A 161 -0.05 7.79 4.99
N ILE A 162 0.99 7.05 4.70
CA ILE A 162 1.47 6.79 3.35
C ILE A 162 1.20 5.34 3.00
N ILE A 163 0.42 5.08 1.95
CA ILE A 163 0.34 3.76 1.34
C ILE A 163 1.37 3.71 0.22
N ILE A 164 2.33 2.77 0.30
CA ILE A 164 3.24 2.51 -0.81
C ILE A 164 2.54 1.54 -1.77
N HIS A 165 2.63 1.80 -3.07
CA HIS A 165 2.25 0.83 -4.09
C HIS A 165 3.40 0.61 -5.07
N PRO A 166 3.71 -0.64 -5.42
CA PRO A 166 4.78 -0.92 -6.36
C PRO A 166 4.48 -0.34 -7.75
N HIS A 167 5.55 0.01 -8.42
CA HIS A 167 5.58 0.42 -9.81
C HIS A 167 6.68 -0.39 -10.50
N LYS A 168 6.63 -0.53 -11.81
CA LYS A 168 7.69 -1.23 -12.53
C LYS A 168 9.07 -0.62 -12.21
N PRO A 169 10.15 -1.42 -12.16
CA PRO A 169 11.49 -0.89 -12.00
C PRO A 169 11.83 0.05 -13.17
N THR A 170 12.59 1.11 -12.88
CA THR A 170 13.03 2.05 -13.91
C THR A 170 14.53 2.34 -13.72
N PRO A 171 15.39 1.93 -14.68
CA PRO A 171 15.06 1.22 -15.92
C PRO A 171 14.70 -0.27 -15.72
N VAL A 172 13.85 -0.80 -16.58
CA VAL A 172 13.56 -2.24 -16.67
C VAL A 172 14.66 -2.93 -17.46
N ASN A 173 15.10 -4.10 -16.99
CA ASN A 173 15.95 -4.98 -17.79
C ASN A 173 15.12 -6.12 -18.37
N ASP A 174 14.55 -5.90 -19.53
CA ASP A 174 13.66 -6.85 -20.23
C ASP A 174 14.35 -8.18 -20.58
N SER A 175 15.69 -8.23 -20.59
CA SER A 175 16.43 -9.45 -20.83
C SER A 175 16.46 -10.43 -19.64
N ILE A 176 16.14 -9.96 -18.47
CA ILE A 176 16.12 -10.76 -17.23
C ILE A 176 14.70 -11.18 -16.86
N ILE A 177 13.71 -10.34 -17.13
CA ILE A 177 12.30 -10.58 -16.80
C ILE A 177 11.71 -11.43 -17.92
N ALA A 178 11.76 -12.75 -17.77
CA ALA A 178 11.56 -13.62 -18.93
C ALA A 178 10.09 -13.83 -19.31
N THR A 179 9.16 -14.17 -18.39
CA THR A 179 7.84 -14.70 -18.80
C THR A 179 6.69 -14.39 -17.87
N ALA A 180 6.96 -13.84 -16.68
CA ALA A 180 5.92 -13.50 -15.71
C ALA A 180 5.53 -12.02 -15.80
N PRO A 181 4.26 -11.66 -15.58
CA PRO A 181 3.87 -10.27 -15.38
C PRO A 181 4.68 -9.62 -14.26
N LEU A 182 4.98 -8.32 -14.37
CA LEU A 182 5.79 -7.58 -13.37
C LEU A 182 5.23 -7.68 -11.95
N ALA A 183 3.92 -7.75 -11.81
CA ALA A 183 3.25 -7.87 -10.52
C ALA A 183 3.64 -9.14 -9.75
N VAL A 184 4.06 -10.21 -10.42
CA VAL A 184 4.36 -11.50 -9.77
C VAL A 184 5.66 -11.47 -8.97
N TYR A 185 6.70 -10.82 -9.50
CA TYR A 185 8.02 -10.80 -8.87
C TYR A 185 8.60 -9.39 -8.71
N GLU A 186 8.54 -8.58 -9.77
CA GLU A 186 9.17 -7.26 -9.75
C GLU A 186 8.50 -6.31 -8.74
N TYR A 187 7.19 -6.37 -8.55
CA TYR A 187 6.51 -5.56 -7.56
C TYR A 187 7.00 -5.82 -6.13
N PRO A 188 7.07 -7.08 -5.64
CA PRO A 188 7.70 -7.36 -4.36
C PRO A 188 9.18 -6.91 -4.28
N ALA A 189 9.94 -7.06 -5.36
CA ALA A 189 11.33 -6.61 -5.40
C ALA A 189 11.43 -5.07 -5.30
N GLU A 190 10.60 -4.33 -6.03
CA GLU A 190 10.54 -2.86 -6.01
C GLU A 190 10.09 -2.32 -4.65
N THR A 191 9.05 -2.91 -4.06
CA THR A 191 8.61 -2.56 -2.70
C THR A 191 9.75 -2.74 -1.71
N THR A 192 10.45 -3.86 -1.78
CA THR A 192 11.60 -4.13 -0.90
C THR A 192 12.71 -3.10 -1.11
N ARG A 193 13.06 -2.78 -2.36
CA ARG A 193 14.08 -1.79 -2.69
C ARG A 193 13.74 -0.41 -2.13
N ALA A 194 12.50 0.04 -2.35
CA ALA A 194 12.03 1.34 -1.88
C ALA A 194 12.08 1.46 -0.35
N VAL A 195 11.58 0.44 0.37
CA VAL A 195 11.57 0.47 1.85
C VAL A 195 12.98 0.34 2.43
N VAL A 196 13.84 -0.49 1.83
CA VAL A 196 15.25 -0.58 2.23
C VAL A 196 15.96 0.77 2.05
N ASN A 197 15.68 1.48 0.95
CA ASN A 197 16.21 2.82 0.72
C ASN A 197 15.74 3.80 1.81
N MET A 198 14.43 3.82 2.13
CA MET A 198 13.89 4.65 3.21
C MET A 198 14.55 4.38 4.56
N ILE A 199 14.72 3.09 4.92
CA ILE A 199 15.35 2.68 6.18
C ILE A 199 16.82 3.12 6.21
N SER A 200 17.56 2.89 5.14
CA SER A 200 18.99 3.23 5.05
C SER A 200 19.24 4.73 5.18
N ARG A 201 18.28 5.56 4.76
CA ARG A 201 18.32 7.03 4.86
C ARG A 201 17.63 7.58 6.12
N ASN A 202 17.18 6.72 7.01
CA ASN A 202 16.46 7.10 8.23
C ASN A 202 15.22 7.97 7.99
N VAL A 203 14.53 7.82 6.84
CA VAL A 203 13.40 8.68 6.47
C VAL A 203 12.34 8.73 7.56
N LEU A 204 11.96 7.57 8.13
CA LEU A 204 10.92 7.53 9.16
C LEU A 204 11.43 7.93 10.54
N ALA A 205 12.70 7.72 10.84
CA ALA A 205 13.31 8.22 12.07
C ALA A 205 13.38 9.75 12.08
N LEU A 206 13.65 10.37 10.93
CA LEU A 206 13.66 11.82 10.74
C LEU A 206 12.26 12.44 10.65
N ASN A 207 11.24 11.64 10.30
CA ASN A 207 9.86 12.08 10.15
C ASN A 207 8.93 11.23 11.05
N PRO A 208 8.99 11.41 12.38
CA PRO A 208 8.41 10.48 13.35
C PRO A 208 6.87 10.42 13.37
N ASN A 209 6.18 11.35 12.72
CA ASN A 209 4.73 11.40 12.68
C ASN A 209 4.13 10.64 11.48
N ILE A 210 4.96 10.33 10.45
CA ILE A 210 4.53 9.54 9.29
C ILE A 210 4.34 8.08 9.71
N LYS A 211 3.34 7.43 9.12
CA LYS A 211 3.15 5.98 9.14
C LYS A 211 3.06 5.46 7.71
N VAL A 212 3.70 4.34 7.44
CA VAL A 212 3.81 3.78 6.10
C VAL A 212 3.20 2.39 6.04
N VAL A 213 2.25 2.18 5.15
CA VAL A 213 1.69 0.86 4.83
C VAL A 213 2.47 0.26 3.67
N VAL A 214 3.13 -0.86 3.93
CA VAL A 214 3.91 -1.63 2.96
C VAL A 214 3.05 -2.77 2.42
N PRO A 215 2.84 -2.87 1.11
CA PRO A 215 1.93 -3.83 0.53
C PRO A 215 2.50 -5.25 0.46
N HIS A 216 1.61 -6.20 0.09
CA HIS A 216 1.92 -7.57 -0.29
C HIS A 216 2.73 -8.32 0.78
N CYS A 217 2.18 -8.40 2.01
CA CYS A 217 2.80 -9.09 3.14
C CYS A 217 4.23 -8.61 3.47
N GLY A 218 4.52 -7.31 3.21
CA GLY A 218 5.86 -6.78 3.40
C GLY A 218 6.87 -7.23 2.34
N SER A 219 6.42 -7.90 1.27
CA SER A 219 7.26 -8.30 0.15
C SER A 219 8.46 -9.17 0.61
N PHE A 220 9.71 -8.81 0.30
CA PHE A 220 10.90 -9.54 0.74
C PHE A 220 11.55 -8.96 2.01
N LEU A 221 10.93 -7.96 2.66
CA LEU A 221 11.46 -7.33 3.87
C LEU A 221 11.70 -8.29 5.04
N PRO A 222 10.83 -9.30 5.30
CA PRO A 222 11.09 -10.30 6.33
C PRO A 222 12.41 -11.06 6.17
N MET A 223 12.92 -11.18 4.95
CA MET A 223 14.24 -11.76 4.66
C MET A 223 15.34 -10.69 4.63
N ALA A 224 15.05 -9.50 4.09
CA ALA A 224 16.04 -8.44 3.90
C ALA A 224 16.48 -7.78 5.22
N ILE A 225 15.51 -7.41 6.08
CA ILE A 225 15.77 -6.65 7.31
C ILE A 225 16.67 -7.43 8.30
N PRO A 226 16.44 -8.71 8.62
CA PRO A 226 17.33 -9.47 9.49
C PRO A 226 18.77 -9.53 8.96
N ARG A 227 18.92 -9.73 7.64
CA ARG A 227 20.24 -9.72 6.99
C ARG A 227 20.92 -8.35 7.12
N MET A 228 20.20 -7.28 6.84
CA MET A 228 20.73 -5.92 6.98
C MET A 228 21.18 -5.64 8.40
N LYS A 229 20.35 -5.94 9.40
CA LYS A 229 20.71 -5.78 10.82
C LYS A 229 21.97 -6.56 11.20
N ALA A 230 22.11 -7.79 10.71
CA ALA A 230 23.27 -8.63 11.01
C ALA A 230 24.57 -8.09 10.44
N VAL A 231 24.57 -7.52 9.23
CA VAL A 231 25.77 -7.01 8.57
C VAL A 231 26.08 -5.54 8.88
N HIS A 232 25.10 -4.77 9.30
CA HIS A 232 25.20 -3.32 9.51
C HIS A 232 26.37 -2.91 10.42
N PRO A 233 26.63 -3.51 11.59
CA PRO A 233 27.73 -3.09 12.45
C PRO A 233 29.10 -3.16 11.75
N ALA A 234 29.33 -4.22 10.98
CA ALA A 234 30.58 -4.38 10.24
C ALA A 234 30.71 -3.42 9.05
N MET A 235 29.57 -3.12 8.37
CA MET A 235 29.55 -2.18 7.25
C MET A 235 29.71 -0.73 7.73
N LEU A 236 29.07 -0.37 8.85
CA LEU A 236 29.23 0.92 9.50
C LEU A 236 30.68 1.17 9.92
N ALA A 237 31.30 0.19 10.59
CA ALA A 237 32.70 0.29 11.04
C ALA A 237 33.71 0.48 9.89
N LYS A 238 33.33 0.04 8.67
CA LYS A 238 34.15 0.21 7.45
C LYS A 238 33.77 1.44 6.64
N GLY A 239 32.76 2.23 7.05
CA GLY A 239 32.30 3.40 6.33
C GLY A 239 31.50 3.08 5.05
N PHE A 240 30.97 1.86 4.92
CA PHE A 240 30.13 1.47 3.77
C PHE A 240 28.64 1.68 3.99
N MET A 241 28.22 1.93 5.22
CA MET A 241 26.84 2.27 5.58
C MET A 241 26.85 3.38 6.62
N GLU A 242 25.79 4.19 6.59
CA GLU A 242 25.52 5.16 7.64
C GLU A 242 24.82 4.51 8.84
N GLN A 243 24.81 5.22 9.97
CA GLN A 243 24.07 4.77 11.16
C GLN A 243 22.57 4.71 10.86
N ILE A 244 21.95 3.57 11.14
CA ILE A 244 20.50 3.34 10.97
C ILE A 244 19.83 3.28 12.33
N ASP A 245 18.80 4.09 12.52
CA ASP A 245 17.87 4.01 13.65
C ASP A 245 16.80 2.95 13.37
N TRP A 246 17.13 1.71 13.63
CA TRP A 246 16.25 0.56 13.38
C TRP A 246 14.91 0.67 14.10
N GLY A 247 14.93 1.13 15.35
CA GLY A 247 13.74 1.22 16.19
C GLY A 247 12.72 2.19 15.61
N ASN A 248 13.13 3.43 15.39
CA ASN A 248 12.25 4.47 14.88
C ASN A 248 11.83 4.24 13.42
N ASN A 249 12.69 3.68 12.57
CA ASN A 249 12.27 3.34 11.21
C ASN A 249 11.24 2.21 11.20
N LEU A 250 11.48 1.09 11.89
CA LEU A 250 10.60 -0.07 11.79
C LEU A 250 9.27 0.12 12.53
N SER A 251 9.24 0.88 13.62
CA SER A 251 8.01 1.16 14.39
C SER A 251 6.98 2.01 13.63
N ARG A 252 7.30 2.52 12.46
CA ARG A 252 6.40 3.31 11.59
C ARG A 252 5.88 2.53 10.39
N LEU A 253 6.35 1.29 10.21
CA LEU A 253 5.92 0.43 9.12
C LEU A 253 4.75 -0.45 9.54
N TYR A 254 3.69 -0.39 8.77
CA TYR A 254 2.54 -1.27 8.78
C TYR A 254 2.58 -2.15 7.54
N TYR A 255 1.89 -3.27 7.54
CA TYR A 255 1.97 -4.23 6.44
C TYR A 255 0.58 -4.76 6.11
N ASP A 256 0.19 -4.72 4.85
CA ASP A 256 -1.07 -5.34 4.44
C ASP A 256 -0.90 -6.82 4.04
N LEU A 257 -2.02 -7.51 3.96
CA LEU A 257 -2.10 -8.93 3.66
C LEU A 257 -2.51 -9.22 2.20
N ALA A 258 -2.43 -8.23 1.31
CA ALA A 258 -2.72 -8.43 -0.10
C ALA A 258 -1.78 -9.47 -0.74
N GLY A 259 -2.26 -10.17 -1.78
CA GLY A 259 -1.46 -11.17 -2.47
C GLY A 259 -1.49 -12.58 -1.89
N GLY A 260 -2.30 -12.83 -0.84
CA GLY A 260 -2.56 -14.20 -0.38
C GLY A 260 -1.71 -14.65 0.82
N ALA A 261 -1.86 -13.96 1.94
CA ALA A 261 -1.22 -14.31 3.20
C ALA A 261 -1.65 -15.69 3.72
N SER A 262 -0.67 -16.47 4.21
CA SER A 262 -0.88 -17.67 5.02
C SER A 262 -0.39 -17.43 6.45
N PRO A 263 -0.74 -18.31 7.43
CA PRO A 263 -0.18 -18.21 8.78
C PRO A 263 1.35 -18.16 8.81
N GLU A 264 2.03 -18.92 7.96
CA GLU A 264 3.49 -18.98 7.88
C GLU A 264 4.07 -17.64 7.42
N ILE A 265 3.44 -17.00 6.42
CA ILE A 265 3.85 -15.68 5.92
C ILE A 265 3.68 -14.64 7.02
N VAL A 266 2.53 -14.62 7.73
CA VAL A 266 2.30 -13.69 8.83
C VAL A 266 3.30 -13.89 9.96
N LYS A 267 3.61 -15.13 10.34
CA LYS A 267 4.64 -15.42 11.35
C LYS A 267 6.03 -14.96 10.91
N MET A 268 6.34 -15.07 9.63
CA MET A 268 7.58 -14.52 9.09
C MET A 268 7.59 -12.98 9.17
N MET A 269 6.48 -12.30 8.85
CA MET A 269 6.34 -10.85 9.02
C MET A 269 6.53 -10.45 10.49
N LEU A 270 6.01 -11.21 11.45
CA LEU A 270 6.15 -10.94 12.88
C LEU A 270 7.60 -11.03 13.40
N THR A 271 8.55 -11.48 12.59
CA THR A 271 9.99 -11.37 12.91
C THR A 271 10.53 -9.94 12.77
N ILE A 272 9.81 -9.06 12.08
CA ILE A 272 10.22 -7.67 11.80
C ILE A 272 9.21 -6.62 12.26
N THR A 273 8.03 -7.04 12.71
CA THR A 273 6.95 -6.16 13.17
C THR A 273 6.16 -6.79 14.32
N THR A 274 5.09 -6.13 14.75
CA THR A 274 4.17 -6.62 15.80
C THR A 274 2.77 -6.83 15.24
N PRO A 275 1.89 -7.58 15.94
CA PRO A 275 0.51 -7.82 15.46
C PRO A 275 -0.30 -6.55 15.21
N GLU A 276 -0.01 -5.46 15.93
CA GLU A 276 -0.71 -4.17 15.82
C GLU A 276 -0.46 -3.47 14.47
N HIS A 277 0.54 -3.91 13.72
CA HIS A 277 0.95 -3.30 12.46
C HIS A 277 0.54 -4.12 11.22
N ILE A 278 -0.26 -5.17 11.39
CA ILE A 278 -0.75 -5.99 10.27
C ILE A 278 -2.17 -5.58 9.93
N LEU A 279 -2.45 -5.38 8.64
CA LEU A 279 -3.69 -4.84 8.09
C LEU A 279 -4.23 -5.76 6.99
N TYR A 280 -5.55 -5.82 6.82
CA TYR A 280 -6.12 -6.52 5.67
C TYR A 280 -6.06 -5.64 4.41
N GLY A 281 -5.66 -6.23 3.29
CA GLY A 281 -5.71 -5.67 1.95
C GLY A 281 -6.18 -6.72 0.95
N SER A 282 -7.05 -6.36 0.01
CA SER A 282 -7.58 -7.27 -1.01
C SER A 282 -6.86 -7.20 -2.34
N ASP A 283 -6.30 -6.05 -2.67
CA ASP A 283 -5.80 -5.71 -4.01
C ASP A 283 -6.93 -5.71 -5.08
N TYR A 284 -8.18 -5.43 -4.66
CA TYR A 284 -9.31 -5.28 -5.57
C TYR A 284 -9.06 -4.10 -6.54
N PRO A 285 -9.33 -4.21 -7.84
CA PRO A 285 -10.08 -5.27 -8.52
C PRO A 285 -9.21 -6.22 -9.38
N TYR A 286 -7.92 -6.40 -9.08
CA TYR A 286 -7.00 -7.17 -9.92
C TYR A 286 -7.28 -8.68 -10.02
N MET A 287 -7.99 -9.23 -9.05
CA MET A 287 -8.42 -10.63 -9.08
C MET A 287 -9.95 -10.72 -9.14
N PRO A 288 -10.51 -11.80 -9.72
CA PRO A 288 -11.95 -12.02 -9.72
C PRO A 288 -12.55 -11.96 -8.31
N GLU A 289 -13.71 -11.33 -8.15
CA GLU A 289 -14.38 -11.11 -6.85
C GLU A 289 -14.52 -12.40 -6.03
N ASN A 290 -14.92 -13.52 -6.67
CA ASN A 290 -15.06 -14.80 -5.99
C ASN A 290 -13.73 -15.35 -5.44
N VAL A 291 -12.61 -15.05 -6.11
CA VAL A 291 -11.26 -15.41 -5.64
C VAL A 291 -10.90 -14.58 -4.41
N LEU A 292 -11.13 -13.27 -4.45
CA LEU A 292 -10.86 -12.36 -3.31
C LEU A 292 -11.71 -12.71 -2.09
N GLN A 293 -13.01 -13.00 -2.29
CA GLN A 293 -13.90 -13.45 -1.23
C GLN A 293 -13.43 -14.78 -0.62
N GLY A 294 -13.06 -15.74 -1.47
CA GLY A 294 -12.51 -17.03 -1.03
C GLY A 294 -11.17 -16.86 -0.27
N ASN A 295 -10.31 -15.95 -0.70
CA ASN A 295 -9.06 -15.65 -0.02
C ASN A 295 -9.29 -15.04 1.38
N LEU A 296 -10.20 -14.08 1.50
CA LEU A 296 -10.56 -13.49 2.80
C LEU A 296 -11.15 -14.54 3.75
N ALA A 297 -12.09 -15.34 3.27
CA ALA A 297 -12.69 -16.41 4.07
C ALA A 297 -11.64 -17.42 4.56
N ARG A 298 -10.74 -17.85 3.66
CA ARG A 298 -9.65 -18.77 3.99
C ARG A 298 -8.68 -18.16 5.01
N MET A 299 -8.26 -16.90 4.86
CA MET A 299 -7.38 -16.24 5.83
C MET A 299 -8.02 -16.18 7.21
N ARG A 300 -9.30 -15.80 7.30
CA ARG A 300 -10.04 -15.76 8.57
C ARG A 300 -10.08 -17.13 9.25
N GLU A 301 -10.40 -18.18 8.49
CA GLU A 301 -10.44 -19.55 9.01
C GLU A 301 -9.06 -20.01 9.49
N GLN A 302 -8.02 -19.82 8.68
CA GLN A 302 -6.66 -20.26 9.00
C GLN A 302 -6.08 -19.50 10.20
N PHE A 303 -6.29 -18.18 10.28
CA PHE A 303 -5.77 -17.38 11.41
C PHE A 303 -6.53 -17.69 12.70
N ALA A 304 -7.84 -17.93 12.65
CA ALA A 304 -8.60 -18.35 13.81
C ALA A 304 -8.22 -19.76 14.31
N ALA A 305 -7.75 -20.63 13.41
CA ALA A 305 -7.30 -21.99 13.76
C ALA A 305 -5.85 -22.02 14.25
N ASP A 306 -5.04 -21.04 13.94
CA ASP A 306 -3.63 -20.98 14.33
C ASP A 306 -3.50 -20.41 15.77
N LYS A 307 -2.87 -21.18 16.66
CA LYS A 307 -2.78 -20.84 18.11
C LYS A 307 -2.03 -19.53 18.38
N GLU A 308 -1.08 -19.16 17.54
CA GLU A 308 -0.27 -17.94 17.71
C GLU A 308 -1.00 -16.72 17.14
N LEU A 309 -1.77 -16.87 16.05
CA LEU A 309 -2.43 -15.78 15.36
C LEU A 309 -3.86 -15.53 15.83
N ALA A 310 -4.56 -16.54 16.34
CA ALA A 310 -5.96 -16.45 16.78
C ALA A 310 -6.24 -15.27 17.73
N PRO A 311 -5.37 -14.94 18.71
CA PRO A 311 -5.58 -13.80 19.59
C PRO A 311 -5.59 -12.42 18.88
N TYR A 312 -5.04 -12.34 17.68
CA TYR A 312 -4.85 -11.10 16.92
C TYR A 312 -5.69 -11.04 15.63
N ALA A 313 -6.39 -12.12 15.27
CA ALA A 313 -7.06 -12.24 13.97
C ALA A 313 -8.01 -11.06 13.70
N GLU A 314 -8.84 -10.66 14.70
CA GLU A 314 -9.77 -9.54 14.54
C GLU A 314 -9.03 -8.21 14.32
N ARG A 315 -7.89 -8.01 14.96
CA ARG A 315 -7.06 -6.82 14.77
C ARG A 315 -6.57 -6.69 13.34
N PHE A 316 -6.14 -7.80 12.71
CA PHE A 316 -5.64 -7.79 11.33
C PHE A 316 -6.70 -7.38 10.33
N PHE A 317 -7.96 -7.79 10.56
CA PHE A 317 -9.05 -7.53 9.63
C PHE A 317 -9.75 -6.19 9.84
N SER A 318 -9.66 -5.57 11.02
CA SER A 318 -10.41 -4.34 11.29
C SER A 318 -9.77 -3.37 12.27
N GLU A 319 -9.42 -3.81 13.50
CA GLU A 319 -9.06 -2.89 14.57
C GLU A 319 -7.81 -2.06 14.25
N ASN A 320 -6.75 -2.70 13.75
CA ASN A 320 -5.50 -2.00 13.40
C ASN A 320 -5.72 -0.92 12.33
N ALA A 321 -6.60 -1.18 11.36
CA ALA A 321 -6.94 -0.19 10.34
C ALA A 321 -7.75 0.97 10.94
N ARG A 322 -8.68 0.69 11.89
CA ARG A 322 -9.37 1.75 12.64
C ARG A 322 -8.39 2.61 13.43
N ASP A 323 -7.47 1.99 14.16
CA ASP A 323 -6.45 2.71 14.93
C ASP A 323 -5.54 3.56 14.05
N LEU A 324 -5.23 3.09 12.84
CA LEU A 324 -4.38 3.80 11.87
C LEU A 324 -5.09 4.99 11.23
N PHE A 325 -6.37 4.83 10.81
CA PHE A 325 -7.11 5.81 10.00
C PHE A 325 -8.17 6.63 10.76
N ASN A 326 -8.51 6.30 12.01
CA ASN A 326 -9.39 7.11 12.84
C ASN A 326 -8.56 8.08 13.69
N ARG A 327 -8.31 9.26 13.14
CA ARG A 327 -7.59 10.34 13.81
C ARG A 327 -8.43 11.59 13.91
#